data_87f99d627d22a825100eca54d607eebe
#
_entry.id   87f99d627d22a825100eca54d607eebe
#
_cell.length_a   1.000
_cell.length_b   1.000
_cell.length_c   1.000
_cell.angle_alpha   90.00
_cell.angle_beta   90.00
_cell.angle_gamma   90.00
#
_symmetry.space_group_name_H-M   'P 1'
#
loop_
_entity.id
_entity.type
_entity.pdbx_description
1 polymer ?
#
loop_
_entity_poly.entity_id
_entity_poly.type
_entity_poly.pdbx_seq_one_letter_code
_entity_poly.pdbx_strand_id
1 'polypeptide(L)'
;MDKKIYVVGMGPGSLQDMTIRARQALEDCQVIAGYTVYVDLIRELFPDKEFLTTPMKQETKRCRMALEQADQGKTTAMVCSGDAGVYGMAGLILELLPEFPQVSVEVVPGVTAALSGGALLGAPLTHDFAVISLSDLLTPWEKIEA
;
A
#
# COMPACT_ATOMS: atom_id res chain seq x y z
N MET A 1 14.45 -7.23 19.54
CA MET A 1 13.12 -7.02 18.95
C MET A 1 13.29 -6.75 17.47
N ASP A 2 12.59 -7.48 16.65
CA ASP A 2 12.63 -7.26 15.22
C ASP A 2 11.90 -5.95 14.89
N LYS A 3 12.65 -5.00 14.32
CA LYS A 3 12.10 -3.76 13.80
C LYS A 3 11.64 -4.03 12.37
N LYS A 4 10.34 -4.12 12.16
CA LYS A 4 9.79 -4.56 10.87
C LYS A 4 8.65 -3.66 10.40
N ILE A 5 8.68 -3.35 9.12
CA ILE A 5 7.58 -2.74 8.40
C ILE A 5 7.11 -3.64 7.26
N TYR A 6 5.80 -3.86 7.18
CA TYR A 6 5.15 -4.45 6.01
C TYR A 6 4.60 -3.34 5.12
N VAL A 7 4.83 -3.43 3.83
CA VAL A 7 4.14 -2.58 2.85
C VAL A 7 3.10 -3.42 2.15
N VAL A 8 1.84 -3.19 2.48
CA VAL A 8 0.75 -4.12 2.19
C VAL A 8 -0.19 -3.55 1.13
N GLY A 9 -0.29 -4.24 -0.01
CA GLY A 9 -1.36 -4.04 -0.97
C GLY A 9 -2.64 -4.64 -0.44
N MET A 10 -3.63 -3.82 -0.12
CA MET A 10 -4.90 -4.27 0.46
C MET A 10 -5.93 -4.73 -0.57
N GLY A 11 -5.58 -4.72 -1.86
CA GLY A 11 -6.50 -5.04 -2.93
C GLY A 11 -7.46 -3.90 -3.27
N PRO A 12 -8.49 -4.17 -4.07
CA PRO A 12 -9.38 -3.12 -4.61
C PRO A 12 -10.42 -2.59 -3.62
N GLY A 13 -10.46 -3.09 -2.39
CA GLY A 13 -11.34 -2.60 -1.33
C GLY A 13 -12.26 -3.67 -0.70
N SER A 14 -12.52 -4.77 -1.39
CA SER A 14 -13.25 -5.91 -0.85
C SER A 14 -12.32 -6.83 -0.06
N LEU A 15 -12.78 -7.32 1.09
CA LEU A 15 -12.07 -8.36 1.85
C LEU A 15 -11.87 -9.65 1.06
N GLN A 16 -12.79 -9.97 0.17
CA GLN A 16 -12.71 -11.16 -0.66
C GLN A 16 -11.54 -11.11 -1.64
N ASP A 17 -11.14 -9.90 -2.02
CA ASP A 17 -10.04 -9.66 -2.95
C ASP A 17 -8.73 -9.29 -2.24
N MET A 18 -8.72 -9.31 -0.91
CA MET A 18 -7.51 -9.19 -0.11
C MET A 18 -6.80 -10.55 -0.06
N THR A 19 -5.49 -10.57 -0.28
CA THR A 19 -4.73 -11.83 -0.14
C THR A 19 -4.71 -12.29 1.31
N ILE A 20 -4.65 -13.60 1.52
CA ILE A 20 -4.50 -14.18 2.87
C ILE A 20 -3.25 -13.63 3.56
N ARG A 21 -2.16 -13.48 2.81
CA ARG A 21 -0.90 -12.95 3.32
C ARG A 21 -1.02 -11.48 3.75
N ALA A 22 -1.74 -10.65 2.98
CA ALA A 22 -2.01 -9.28 3.36
C ALA A 22 -2.79 -9.20 4.68
N ARG A 23 -3.83 -10.02 4.82
CA ARG A 23 -4.61 -10.10 6.05
C ARG A 23 -3.76 -10.51 7.25
N GLN A 24 -2.94 -11.56 7.10
CA GLN A 24 -2.05 -12.01 8.17
C GLN A 24 -1.04 -10.93 8.58
N ALA A 25 -0.43 -10.24 7.60
CA ALA A 25 0.48 -9.15 7.88
C ALA A 25 -0.18 -8.03 8.69
N LEU A 26 -1.44 -7.68 8.38
CA LEU A 26 -2.20 -6.69 9.14
C LEU A 26 -2.59 -7.19 10.53
N GLU A 27 -2.91 -8.47 10.68
CA GLU A 27 -3.19 -9.09 11.98
C GLU A 27 -1.96 -9.09 12.90
N ASP A 28 -0.77 -9.30 12.34
CA ASP A 28 0.49 -9.35 13.08
C ASP A 28 1.04 -7.96 13.49
N CYS A 29 0.55 -6.90 12.86
CA CYS A 29 1.01 -5.54 13.15
C CYS A 29 0.39 -4.96 14.41
N GLN A 30 1.14 -4.06 15.06
CA GLN A 30 0.65 -3.22 16.16
C GLN A 30 0.11 -1.89 15.63
N VAL A 31 0.73 -1.37 14.59
CA VAL A 31 0.41 -0.08 13.97
C VAL A 31 0.09 -0.28 12.49
N ILE A 32 -0.98 0.35 12.03
CA ILE A 32 -1.36 0.40 10.63
C ILE A 32 -1.37 1.86 10.18
N ALA A 33 -0.50 2.19 9.24
CA ALA A 33 -0.38 3.51 8.66
C ALA A 33 -0.92 3.53 7.23
N GLY A 34 -1.54 4.63 6.83
CA GLY A 34 -2.04 4.76 5.47
C GLY A 34 -2.76 6.09 5.22
N TYR A 35 -3.19 6.25 3.97
CA TYR A 35 -4.09 7.32 3.60
C TYR A 35 -5.44 7.12 4.30
N THR A 36 -6.02 8.20 4.82
CA THR A 36 -7.23 8.16 5.67
C THR A 36 -8.34 7.31 5.08
N VAL A 37 -8.63 7.49 3.80
CA VAL A 37 -9.72 6.73 3.12
C VAL A 37 -9.46 5.23 3.12
N TYR A 38 -8.21 4.79 2.90
CA TYR A 38 -7.87 3.37 2.88
C TYR A 38 -7.90 2.76 4.27
N VAL A 39 -7.42 3.50 5.26
CA VAL A 39 -7.45 3.06 6.66
C VAL A 39 -8.90 2.90 7.13
N ASP A 40 -9.80 3.81 6.77
CA ASP A 40 -11.20 3.74 7.16
C ASP A 40 -11.91 2.49 6.61
N LEU A 41 -11.48 1.98 5.45
CA LEU A 41 -12.02 0.73 4.89
C LEU A 41 -11.71 -0.51 5.73
N ILE A 42 -10.60 -0.50 6.46
CA ILE A 42 -10.12 -1.66 7.21
C ILE A 42 -10.17 -1.49 8.73
N ARG A 43 -10.45 -0.30 9.22
CA ARG A 43 -10.42 0.03 10.66
C ARG A 43 -11.30 -0.89 11.49
N GLU A 44 -12.49 -1.20 11.02
CA GLU A 44 -13.43 -2.08 11.73
C GLU A 44 -12.96 -3.54 11.79
N LEU A 45 -12.12 -3.94 10.84
CA LEU A 45 -11.59 -5.31 10.76
C LEU A 45 -10.45 -5.58 11.73
N PHE A 46 -9.78 -4.52 12.14
CA PHE A 46 -8.62 -4.57 13.03
C PHE A 46 -8.77 -3.58 14.19
N PRO A 47 -9.81 -3.75 15.04
CA PRO A 47 -10.17 -2.75 16.06
C PRO A 47 -9.11 -2.55 17.13
N ASP A 48 -8.22 -3.52 17.33
CA ASP A 48 -7.19 -3.49 18.37
C ASP A 48 -5.88 -2.82 17.91
N LYS A 49 -5.84 -2.33 16.68
CA LYS A 49 -4.62 -1.71 16.12
C LYS A 49 -4.58 -0.21 16.36
N GLU A 50 -3.37 0.31 16.49
CA GLU A 50 -3.12 1.75 16.43
C GLU A 50 -3.11 2.19 14.96
N PHE A 51 -3.85 3.24 14.62
CA PHE A 51 -3.94 3.74 13.25
C PHE A 51 -3.28 5.10 13.11
N LEU A 52 -2.38 5.22 12.13
CA LEU A 52 -1.74 6.47 11.74
C LEU A 52 -2.20 6.87 10.34
N THR A 53 -2.85 8.01 10.24
CA THR A 53 -3.38 8.49 8.98
C THR A 53 -2.81 9.86 8.63
N THR A 54 -2.63 10.11 7.35
CA THR A 54 -2.34 11.43 6.82
C THR A 54 -3.27 11.74 5.64
N PRO A 55 -3.59 13.03 5.41
CA PRO A 55 -4.36 13.42 4.24
C PRO A 55 -3.56 13.24 2.94
N MET A 56 -4.22 13.50 1.82
CA MET A 56 -3.60 13.49 0.49
C MET A 56 -2.36 14.39 0.42
N LYS A 57 -1.44 14.06 -0.49
CA LYS A 57 -0.20 14.81 -0.75
C LYS A 57 0.78 14.87 0.43
N GLN A 58 0.70 13.91 1.34
CA GLN A 58 1.63 13.77 2.46
C GLN A 58 2.28 12.37 2.48
N GLU A 59 2.58 11.84 1.32
CA GLU A 59 3.09 10.48 1.15
C GLU A 59 4.44 10.28 1.85
N THR A 60 5.36 11.20 1.67
CA THR A 60 6.70 11.14 2.31
C THR A 60 6.58 11.20 3.83
N LYS A 61 5.74 12.10 4.35
CA LYS A 61 5.49 12.21 5.79
C LYS A 61 4.87 10.93 6.35
N ARG A 62 3.90 10.36 5.65
CA ARG A 62 3.24 9.12 6.02
C ARG A 62 4.24 7.96 6.09
N CYS A 63 5.08 7.81 5.07
CA CYS A 63 6.11 6.77 5.03
C CYS A 63 7.13 6.94 6.16
N ARG A 64 7.56 8.17 6.44
CA ARG A 64 8.47 8.47 7.53
C ARG A 64 7.87 8.13 8.88
N MET A 65 6.63 8.54 9.14
CA MET A 65 5.92 8.22 10.39
C MET A 65 5.83 6.70 10.61
N ALA A 66 5.54 5.93 9.56
CA ALA A 66 5.46 4.47 9.64
C ALA A 66 6.82 3.85 9.94
N LEU A 67 7.88 4.31 9.29
CA LEU A 67 9.26 3.84 9.54
C LEU A 67 9.72 4.19 10.96
N GLU A 68 9.37 5.36 11.48
CA GLU A 68 9.65 5.76 12.87
C GLU A 68 8.99 4.82 13.88
N GLN A 69 7.75 4.41 13.65
CA GLN A 69 7.07 3.43 14.51
C GLN A 69 7.78 2.06 14.47
N ALA A 70 8.16 1.61 13.28
CA ALA A 70 8.91 0.38 13.14
C ALA A 70 10.27 0.46 13.83
N ASP A 71 10.97 1.58 13.72
CA ASP A 71 12.27 1.80 14.37
C ASP A 71 12.17 1.85 15.90
N GLN A 72 11.02 2.22 16.44
CA GLN A 72 10.71 2.14 17.87
C GLN A 72 10.38 0.72 18.34
N GLY A 73 10.39 -0.27 17.44
CA GLY A 73 10.12 -1.68 17.76
C GLY A 73 8.66 -2.10 17.67
N LYS A 74 7.78 -1.24 17.14
CA LYS A 74 6.39 -1.61 16.85
C LYS A 74 6.32 -2.20 15.44
N THR A 75 5.88 -3.45 15.29
CA THR A 75 5.60 -4.02 13.97
C THR A 75 4.53 -3.20 13.29
N THR A 76 4.87 -2.62 12.14
CA THR A 76 4.06 -1.60 11.47
C THR A 76 3.70 -2.07 10.07
N ALA A 77 2.47 -1.79 9.62
CA ALA A 77 2.07 -1.94 8.23
C ALA A 77 1.81 -0.56 7.60
N MET A 78 2.32 -0.37 6.39
CA MET A 78 1.89 0.69 5.49
C MET A 78 0.92 0.10 4.48
N VAL A 79 -0.35 0.51 4.53
CA VAL A 79 -1.37 0.01 3.61
C VAL A 79 -1.46 0.86 2.35
N CYS A 80 -1.59 0.17 1.23
CA CYS A 80 -1.77 0.75 -0.09
C CYS A 80 -3.05 0.19 -0.71
N SER A 81 -3.81 1.00 -1.42
CA SER A 81 -4.89 0.51 -2.26
C SER A 81 -4.32 -0.31 -3.42
N GLY A 82 -4.99 -1.38 -3.80
CA GLY A 82 -4.52 -2.26 -4.85
C GLY A 82 -3.25 -3.01 -4.48
N ASP A 83 -2.18 -2.78 -5.22
CA ASP A 83 -0.87 -3.36 -5.00
C ASP A 83 0.12 -2.36 -4.41
N ALA A 84 0.99 -2.82 -3.54
CA ALA A 84 1.99 -1.97 -2.87
C ALA A 84 3.03 -1.36 -3.82
N GLY A 85 3.31 -2.04 -4.94
CA GLY A 85 4.30 -1.64 -5.95
C GLY A 85 3.73 -0.93 -7.17
N VAL A 86 2.41 -0.98 -7.40
CA VAL A 86 1.74 -0.31 -8.53
C VAL A 86 1.14 1.00 -8.05
N TYR A 87 1.84 2.10 -8.26
CA TYR A 87 1.50 3.43 -7.72
C TYR A 87 1.27 3.44 -6.20
N GLY A 88 1.88 2.48 -5.51
CA GLY A 88 1.82 2.33 -4.04
C GLY A 88 3.03 2.95 -3.33
N MET A 89 3.12 2.71 -2.03
CA MET A 89 4.14 3.32 -1.18
C MET A 89 5.45 2.51 -1.11
N ALA A 90 5.52 1.32 -1.72
CA ALA A 90 6.70 0.45 -1.60
C ALA A 90 8.00 1.13 -2.07
N GLY A 91 7.95 1.81 -3.21
CA GLY A 91 9.11 2.54 -3.73
C GLY A 91 9.60 3.62 -2.77
N LEU A 92 8.69 4.41 -2.22
CA LEU A 92 9.03 5.51 -1.30
C LEU A 92 9.55 4.98 0.06
N ILE A 93 8.97 3.91 0.58
CA ILE A 93 9.48 3.25 1.79
C ILE A 93 10.92 2.76 1.58
N LEU A 94 11.19 2.10 0.44
CA LEU A 94 12.52 1.61 0.12
C LEU A 94 13.53 2.74 -0.08
N GLU A 95 13.10 3.87 -0.64
CA GLU A 95 13.93 5.07 -0.80
C GLU A 95 14.32 5.68 0.55
N LEU A 96 13.41 5.70 1.53
CA LEU A 96 13.64 6.24 2.87
C LEU A 96 14.36 5.24 3.80
N LEU A 97 14.38 3.96 3.47
CA LEU A 97 14.89 2.90 4.33
C LEU A 97 16.36 3.10 4.80
N PRO A 98 17.28 3.66 3.99
CA PRO A 98 18.66 3.92 4.45
C PRO A 98 18.74 4.82 5.69
N GLU A 99 17.75 5.66 5.95
CA GLU A 99 17.66 6.47 7.17
C GLU A 99 17.28 5.66 8.42
N PHE A 100 16.81 4.41 8.22
CA PHE A 100 16.35 3.50 9.28
C PHE A 100 17.07 2.14 9.17
N PRO A 101 18.38 2.09 9.39
CA PRO A 101 19.21 0.92 9.04
C PRO A 101 18.89 -0.35 9.83
N GLN A 102 18.15 -0.24 10.91
CA GLN A 102 17.73 -1.40 11.73
C GLN A 102 16.35 -1.93 11.36
N VAL A 103 15.62 -1.25 10.47
CA VAL A 103 14.27 -1.65 10.06
C VAL A 103 14.35 -2.58 8.85
N SER A 104 13.72 -3.73 8.95
CA SER A 104 13.52 -4.64 7.81
C SER A 104 12.19 -4.34 7.13
N VAL A 105 12.16 -4.48 5.81
CA VAL A 105 10.96 -4.27 4.99
C VAL A 105 10.51 -5.56 4.35
N GLU A 106 9.24 -5.83 4.40
CA GLU A 106 8.60 -6.88 3.63
C GLU A 106 7.45 -6.29 2.80
N VAL A 107 7.51 -6.43 1.49
CA VAL A 107 6.44 -6.01 0.58
C VAL A 107 5.47 -7.17 0.38
N VAL A 108 4.20 -6.91 0.65
CA VAL A 108 3.13 -7.89 0.50
C VAL A 108 2.25 -7.46 -0.68
N PRO A 109 2.20 -8.24 -1.77
CA PRO A 109 1.46 -7.86 -2.97
C PRO A 109 -0.05 -7.87 -2.74
N GLY A 110 -0.75 -7.11 -3.54
CA GLY A 110 -2.21 -7.08 -3.59
C GLY A 110 -2.73 -7.07 -5.03
N VAL A 111 -4.04 -7.22 -5.18
CA VAL A 111 -4.68 -7.15 -6.49
C VAL A 111 -4.83 -5.68 -6.89
N THR A 112 -4.10 -5.27 -7.93
CA THR A 112 -4.17 -3.90 -8.46
C THR A 112 -5.51 -3.64 -9.18
N ALA A 113 -5.94 -2.39 -9.16
CA ALA A 113 -7.19 -1.95 -9.80
C ALA A 113 -7.27 -2.30 -11.30
N ALA A 114 -6.14 -2.31 -12.00
CA ALA A 114 -6.09 -2.69 -13.40
C ALA A 114 -6.59 -4.13 -13.63
N LEU A 115 -6.16 -5.06 -12.78
CA LEU A 115 -6.55 -6.48 -12.90
C LEU A 115 -7.96 -6.73 -12.34
N SER A 116 -8.29 -6.13 -11.20
CA SER A 116 -9.64 -6.28 -10.60
C SER A 116 -10.71 -5.62 -11.46
N GLY A 117 -10.43 -4.46 -12.02
CA GLY A 117 -11.32 -3.77 -12.97
C GLY A 117 -11.52 -4.58 -14.25
N GLY A 118 -10.45 -5.12 -14.80
CA GLY A 118 -10.50 -6.01 -15.96
C GLY A 118 -11.38 -7.24 -15.71
N ALA A 119 -11.23 -7.87 -14.55
CA ALA A 119 -12.04 -9.01 -14.15
C ALA A 119 -13.52 -8.64 -14.01
N LEU A 120 -13.81 -7.52 -13.35
CA LEU A 120 -15.18 -7.05 -13.11
C LEU A 120 -15.91 -6.70 -14.43
N LEU A 121 -15.18 -6.12 -15.38
CA LEU A 121 -15.72 -5.72 -16.69
C LEU A 121 -15.75 -6.89 -17.70
N GLY A 122 -15.21 -8.05 -17.38
CA GLY A 122 -15.03 -9.14 -18.34
C GLY A 122 -14.08 -8.79 -19.47
N ALA A 123 -13.09 -7.94 -19.21
CA ALA A 123 -12.11 -7.45 -20.17
C ALA A 123 -10.72 -8.07 -19.90
N PRO A 124 -10.46 -9.29 -20.39
CA PRO A 124 -9.21 -9.98 -20.10
C PRO A 124 -8.01 -9.29 -20.76
N LEU A 125 -6.91 -9.22 -20.02
CA LEU A 125 -5.62 -8.71 -20.51
C LEU A 125 -4.80 -9.88 -21.06
N THR A 126 -5.12 -10.33 -22.27
CA THR A 126 -4.55 -11.55 -22.87
C THR A 126 -3.18 -11.35 -23.54
N HIS A 127 -2.79 -10.11 -23.78
CA HIS A 127 -1.53 -9.72 -24.37
C HIS A 127 -0.83 -8.65 -23.53
N ASP A 128 0.23 -8.07 -24.05
CA ASP A 128 0.95 -7.00 -23.38
C ASP A 128 0.04 -5.80 -23.08
N PHE A 129 0.23 -5.19 -21.92
CA PHE A 129 -0.51 -4.00 -21.53
C PHE A 129 0.38 -3.03 -20.76
N ALA A 130 0.00 -1.76 -20.78
CA ALA A 130 0.63 -0.70 -20.02
C ALA A 130 -0.35 -0.14 -18.98
N VAL A 131 0.17 0.20 -17.81
CA VAL A 131 -0.59 0.87 -16.76
C VAL A 131 -0.12 2.32 -16.66
N ILE A 132 -1.04 3.25 -16.85
CA ILE A 132 -0.77 4.69 -16.82
C ILE A 132 -1.71 5.33 -15.81
N SER A 133 -1.16 6.02 -14.81
CA SER A 133 -1.94 6.81 -13.88
C SER A 133 -2.42 8.10 -14.54
N LEU A 134 -3.71 8.35 -14.45
CA LEU A 134 -4.31 9.61 -14.90
C LEU A 134 -4.30 10.69 -13.80
N SER A 135 -4.12 10.29 -12.54
CA SER A 135 -4.22 11.19 -11.39
C SER A 135 -2.90 11.83 -10.98
N ASP A 136 -1.76 11.23 -11.32
CA ASP A 136 -0.44 11.77 -10.98
C ASP A 136 0.05 12.87 -11.93
N LEU A 137 -0.56 12.98 -13.12
CA LEU A 137 -0.26 13.98 -14.15
C LEU A 137 1.19 13.95 -14.66
N LEU A 138 1.91 12.86 -14.45
CA LEU A 138 3.31 12.72 -14.90
C LEU A 138 3.41 12.36 -16.38
N THR A 139 2.40 11.66 -16.91
CA THR A 139 2.34 11.32 -18.33
C THR A 139 1.46 12.33 -19.07
N PRO A 140 2.00 13.11 -20.03
CA PRO A 140 1.22 14.06 -20.81
C PRO A 140 0.08 13.39 -21.59
N TRP A 141 -1.06 14.07 -21.70
CA TRP A 141 -2.25 13.55 -22.35
C TRP A 141 -1.99 13.08 -23.79
N GLU A 142 -1.19 13.83 -24.54
CA GLU A 142 -0.82 13.50 -25.92
C GLU A 142 -0.10 12.14 -26.04
N LYS A 143 0.64 11.75 -25.00
CA LYS A 143 1.28 10.42 -24.94
C LYS A 143 0.29 9.31 -24.57
N ILE A 144 -0.75 9.65 -23.81
CA ILE A 144 -1.80 8.68 -23.44
C ILE A 144 -2.68 8.38 -24.65
N GLU A 145 -3.01 9.39 -25.43
CA GLU A 145 -3.82 9.23 -26.65
C GLU A 145 -3.09 8.50 -27.79
N ALA A 146 -1.78 8.59 -27.83
CA ALA A 146 -0.98 7.92 -28.86
C ALA A 146 -0.91 6.41 -28.67
#